data_fa08ad83ee9f9284ef59ec4b3b7fb8f8
#
_entry.id   fa08ad83ee9f9284ef59ec4b3b7fb8f8
#
_cell.length_a   1.000
_cell.length_b   1.000
_cell.length_c   1.000
_cell.angle_alpha   90.00
_cell.angle_beta   90.00
_cell.angle_gamma   90.00
#
_symmetry.space_group_name_H-M   'P 1'
#
loop_
_entity.id
_entity.type
_entity.pdbx_description
1 polymer ?
#
loop_
_entity_poly.entity_id
_entity_poly.type
_entity_poly.pdbx_seq_one_letter_code
_entity_poly.pdbx_strand_id
1 'polypeptide(L)'
;ENGLGELAYEAMNKRDYPSFGHWIDQGATTTWEQWNGENSRNHPMFGGSLTWFYRKLAGLNADPLQPGYRHIVFRPQPVSQIDWAKYATATPYGQASVDWSKRGGRFTMTVEVPVGCTATVCVPDAKAPSAVRTDGTGKKDGNIVYNGMKDDYAEYTVRSGKYTFTVE
;
A
#
# COMPACT_ATOMS: atom_id res chain seq x y z
N GLU A 1 -4.66 -0.51 10.53
CA GLU A 1 -4.70 -1.72 11.37
C GLU A 1 -6.14 -2.14 11.69
N ASN A 2 -7.12 -1.23 11.62
CA ASN A 2 -8.51 -1.48 12.03
C ASN A 2 -9.50 -1.60 10.86
N GLY A 3 -9.06 -1.79 9.62
CA GLY A 3 -9.93 -1.93 8.46
C GLY A 3 -10.72 -0.67 8.04
N LEU A 4 -10.32 0.51 8.55
CA LEU A 4 -11.01 1.79 8.32
C LEU A 4 -10.49 2.55 7.09
N GLY A 5 -10.17 1.83 6.00
CA GLY A 5 -9.62 2.44 4.78
C GLY A 5 -10.54 3.46 4.12
N GLU A 6 -11.84 3.14 4.00
CA GLU A 6 -12.84 4.03 3.43
C GLU A 6 -12.98 5.32 4.24
N LEU A 7 -13.05 5.22 5.57
CA LEU A 7 -13.13 6.40 6.45
C LEU A 7 -11.85 7.25 6.36
N ALA A 8 -10.68 6.62 6.26
CA ALA A 8 -9.42 7.33 6.08
C ALA A 8 -9.41 8.09 4.73
N TYR A 9 -9.88 7.45 3.66
CA TYR A 9 -10.02 8.10 2.36
C TYR A 9 -10.99 9.29 2.42
N GLU A 10 -12.17 9.11 3.00
CA GLU A 10 -13.16 10.19 3.17
C GLU A 10 -12.55 11.39 3.91
N ALA A 11 -11.86 11.14 5.03
CA ALA A 11 -11.20 12.18 5.81
C ALA A 11 -10.11 12.92 5.01
N MET A 12 -9.31 12.18 4.21
CA MET A 12 -8.26 12.76 3.38
C MET A 12 -8.80 13.51 2.16
N ASN A 13 -9.94 13.09 1.61
CA ASN A 13 -10.55 13.67 0.42
C ASN A 13 -11.61 14.74 0.73
N LYS A 14 -11.88 15.00 2.00
CA LYS A 14 -12.83 16.05 2.45
C LYS A 14 -12.36 17.43 1.99
N ARG A 15 -13.31 18.31 1.57
CA ARG A 15 -12.98 19.66 1.12
C ARG A 15 -13.56 20.76 2.01
N ASP A 16 -14.63 20.51 2.73
CA ASP A 16 -15.20 21.46 3.67
C ASP A 16 -14.34 21.57 4.94
N TYR A 17 -14.36 22.74 5.57
CA TYR A 17 -13.62 23.01 6.82
C TYR A 17 -14.07 22.09 7.97
N PRO A 18 -13.15 21.56 8.79
CA PRO A 18 -11.70 21.53 8.62
C PRO A 18 -11.23 20.36 7.75
N SER A 19 -10.32 20.59 6.81
CA SER A 19 -9.80 19.51 5.94
C SER A 19 -8.55 19.93 5.16
N PHE A 20 -7.82 18.95 4.62
CA PHE A 20 -6.73 19.18 3.66
C PHE A 20 -7.24 19.85 2.38
N GLY A 21 -8.41 19.42 1.87
CA GLY A 21 -9.03 20.02 0.70
C GLY A 21 -9.35 21.49 0.91
N HIS A 22 -9.82 21.86 2.10
CA HIS A 22 -10.03 23.28 2.45
C HIS A 22 -8.73 24.08 2.36
N TRP A 23 -7.60 23.56 2.88
CA TRP A 23 -6.32 24.25 2.74
C TRP A 23 -5.91 24.42 1.27
N ILE A 24 -6.08 23.38 0.45
CA ILE A 24 -5.80 23.46 -1.00
C ILE A 24 -6.65 24.55 -1.66
N ASP A 25 -7.93 24.63 -1.34
CA ASP A 25 -8.85 25.66 -1.86
C ASP A 25 -8.45 27.08 -1.40
N GLN A 26 -7.76 27.19 -0.27
CA GLN A 26 -7.16 28.45 0.22
C GLN A 26 -5.75 28.70 -0.37
N GLY A 27 -5.30 27.91 -1.32
CA GLY A 27 -3.98 28.07 -1.97
C GLY A 27 -2.79 27.55 -1.17
N ALA A 28 -3.01 26.66 -0.20
CA ALA A 28 -1.93 26.08 0.56
C ALA A 28 -1.05 25.18 -0.34
N THR A 29 0.26 25.35 -0.21
CA THR A 29 1.30 24.51 -0.85
C THR A 29 2.05 23.62 0.16
N THR A 30 1.75 23.81 1.44
CA THR A 30 2.34 23.11 2.58
C THR A 30 1.25 22.74 3.58
N THR A 31 1.53 21.89 4.55
CA THR A 31 0.64 21.67 5.69
C THR A 31 0.76 22.83 6.70
N TRP A 32 -0.37 23.30 7.19
CA TRP A 32 -0.44 24.36 8.17
C TRP A 32 -0.49 23.80 9.60
N GLU A 33 -0.17 24.63 10.57
CA GLU A 33 -0.23 24.28 11.99
C GLU A 33 -1.66 24.18 12.50
N GLN A 34 -2.53 25.07 12.02
CA GLN A 34 -3.94 25.10 12.39
C GLN A 34 -4.83 25.10 11.15
N TRP A 35 -6.02 24.55 11.29
CA TRP A 35 -6.98 24.45 10.19
C TRP A 35 -7.43 25.81 9.63
N ASN A 36 -7.49 26.84 10.48
CA ASN A 36 -7.84 28.21 10.10
C ASN A 36 -6.68 28.99 9.44
N GLY A 37 -5.50 28.41 9.33
CA GLY A 37 -4.32 29.02 8.72
C GLY A 37 -3.60 30.04 9.60
N GLU A 38 -3.91 30.07 10.89
CA GLU A 38 -3.13 30.83 11.88
C GLU A 38 -1.81 30.15 12.18
N ASN A 39 -0.87 30.92 12.74
CA ASN A 39 0.50 30.51 13.09
C ASN A 39 1.32 30.02 11.88
N SER A 40 2.03 28.91 12.01
CA SER A 40 2.92 28.43 10.94
C SER A 40 2.13 27.81 9.77
N ARG A 41 2.48 28.27 8.56
CA ARG A 41 1.97 27.69 7.32
C ARG A 41 2.96 26.72 6.68
N ASN A 42 3.95 26.25 7.42
CA ASN A 42 4.88 25.19 7.04
C ASN A 42 5.15 24.31 8.26
N HIS A 43 4.12 23.53 8.66
CA HIS A 43 4.15 22.75 9.88
C HIS A 43 3.95 21.25 9.57
N PRO A 44 4.89 20.35 9.91
CA PRO A 44 4.87 18.96 9.45
C PRO A 44 3.87 18.07 10.20
N MET A 45 3.23 18.52 11.26
CA MET A 45 2.39 17.71 12.14
C MET A 45 1.32 16.92 11.37
N PHE A 46 0.57 17.57 10.51
CA PHE A 46 -0.46 16.92 9.69
C PHE A 46 0.11 16.11 8.51
N GLY A 47 1.40 16.26 8.20
CA GLY A 47 2.07 15.46 7.16
C GLY A 47 2.13 13.96 7.49
N GLY A 48 1.98 13.59 8.76
CA GLY A 48 1.90 12.19 9.18
C GLY A 48 0.77 11.40 8.53
N SER A 49 -0.30 12.07 8.11
CA SER A 49 -1.43 11.46 7.38
C SER A 49 -1.01 10.86 6.02
N LEU A 50 0.05 11.38 5.39
CA LEU A 50 0.59 10.86 4.14
C LEU A 50 1.10 9.42 4.27
N THR A 51 1.46 8.99 5.49
CA THR A 51 1.87 7.60 5.78
C THR A 51 0.77 6.60 5.40
N TRP A 52 -0.50 7.01 5.47
CA TRP A 52 -1.62 6.16 5.07
C TRP A 52 -1.56 5.76 3.59
N PHE A 53 -1.20 6.68 2.70
CA PHE A 53 -1.08 6.40 1.27
C PHE A 53 -0.02 5.34 0.97
N TYR A 54 1.12 5.40 1.65
CA TYR A 54 2.23 4.48 1.39
C TYR A 54 2.03 3.13 2.09
N ARG A 55 1.67 3.17 3.37
CA ARG A 55 1.64 1.98 4.23
C ARG A 55 0.33 1.20 4.14
N LYS A 56 -0.78 1.89 3.85
CA LYS A 56 -2.11 1.27 3.81
C LYS A 56 -2.64 1.20 2.39
N LEU A 57 -2.86 2.32 1.71
CA LEU A 57 -3.42 2.31 0.36
C LEU A 57 -2.52 1.55 -0.63
N ALA A 58 -1.26 1.93 -0.75
CA ALA A 58 -0.28 1.19 -1.58
C ALA A 58 0.15 -0.12 -0.92
N GLY A 59 0.30 -0.14 0.41
CA GLY A 59 0.48 -1.34 1.20
C GLY A 59 1.91 -1.83 1.34
N LEU A 60 2.94 -1.00 1.09
CA LEU A 60 4.34 -1.41 1.25
C LEU A 60 4.85 -1.04 2.64
N ASN A 61 5.29 -2.04 3.42
CA ASN A 61 5.75 -1.88 4.79
C ASN A 61 7.03 -2.69 5.04
N ALA A 62 7.90 -2.18 5.93
CA ALA A 62 8.88 -3.03 6.58
C ALA A 62 8.17 -3.94 7.59
N ASP A 63 8.63 -5.18 7.73
CA ASP A 63 8.17 -6.06 8.79
C ASP A 63 8.65 -5.50 10.15
N PRO A 64 7.75 -5.24 11.12
CA PRO A 64 8.14 -4.74 12.43
C PRO A 64 8.99 -5.73 13.23
N LEU A 65 8.89 -7.03 12.95
CA LEU A 65 9.70 -8.07 13.58
C LEU A 65 11.07 -8.26 12.91
N GLN A 66 11.22 -7.76 11.68
CA GLN A 66 12.47 -7.80 10.91
C GLN A 66 12.72 -6.40 10.28
N PRO A 67 13.06 -5.39 11.08
CA PRO A 67 13.23 -4.03 10.61
C PRO A 67 14.35 -3.91 9.57
N GLY A 68 14.31 -2.84 8.75
CA GLY A 68 15.33 -2.56 7.74
C GLY A 68 15.03 -3.13 6.36
N TYR A 69 13.80 -3.59 6.08
CA TYR A 69 13.34 -4.11 4.76
C TYR A 69 13.98 -5.41 4.30
N ARG A 70 14.60 -6.17 5.20
CA ARG A 70 15.07 -7.53 4.86
C ARG A 70 13.90 -8.48 4.62
N HIS A 71 12.82 -8.27 5.36
CA HIS A 71 11.50 -8.81 5.07
C HIS A 71 10.52 -7.66 4.84
N ILE A 72 9.78 -7.73 3.73
CA ILE A 72 8.84 -6.69 3.29
C ILE A 72 7.42 -7.24 3.41
N VAL A 73 6.49 -6.41 3.88
CA VAL A 73 5.08 -6.78 3.90
C VAL A 73 4.33 -5.93 2.88
N PHE A 74 3.81 -6.58 1.84
CA PHE A 74 2.89 -5.99 0.88
C PHE A 74 1.47 -6.33 1.28
N ARG A 75 0.75 -5.36 1.84
CA ARG A 75 -0.64 -5.51 2.30
C ARG A 75 -1.46 -4.27 1.93
N PRO A 76 -1.84 -4.11 0.66
CA PRO A 76 -2.67 -2.99 0.23
C PRO A 76 -4.07 -3.08 0.85
N GLN A 77 -4.65 -1.91 1.11
CA GLN A 77 -6.04 -1.74 1.50
C GLN A 77 -6.74 -0.88 0.45
N PRO A 78 -7.15 -1.47 -0.68
CA PRO A 78 -7.87 -0.75 -1.72
C PRO A 78 -9.18 -0.19 -1.16
N VAL A 79 -9.49 1.06 -1.50
CA VAL A 79 -10.77 1.71 -1.20
C VAL A 79 -11.63 1.79 -2.46
N SER A 80 -12.94 1.90 -2.31
CA SER A 80 -13.88 1.81 -3.44
C SER A 80 -13.62 2.87 -4.51
N GLN A 81 -13.22 4.09 -4.10
CA GLN A 81 -13.03 5.26 -4.97
C GLN A 81 -11.68 5.32 -5.69
N ILE A 82 -10.75 4.43 -5.37
CA ILE A 82 -9.40 4.39 -5.96
C ILE A 82 -9.24 3.14 -6.79
N ASP A 83 -8.95 3.31 -8.07
CA ASP A 83 -8.80 2.20 -9.03
C ASP A 83 -7.37 1.67 -9.10
N TRP A 84 -6.40 2.42 -8.62
CA TRP A 84 -4.99 2.01 -8.64
C TRP A 84 -4.15 2.76 -7.60
N ALA A 85 -3.06 2.15 -7.17
CA ALA A 85 -1.99 2.84 -6.46
C ALA A 85 -0.64 2.23 -6.84
N LYS A 86 0.38 3.10 -6.88
CA LYS A 86 1.76 2.72 -7.16
C LYS A 86 2.69 3.41 -6.18
N TYR A 87 3.58 2.63 -5.59
CA TYR A 87 4.60 3.13 -4.69
C TYR A 87 5.91 2.36 -4.82
N ALA A 88 7.02 3.08 -4.79
CA ALA A 88 8.34 2.51 -4.75
C ALA A 88 9.21 3.25 -3.74
N THR A 89 10.09 2.53 -3.07
CA THR A 89 11.05 3.09 -2.11
C THR A 89 12.41 2.45 -2.28
N ALA A 90 13.46 3.27 -2.10
CA ALA A 90 14.82 2.76 -1.99
C ALA A 90 15.02 2.12 -0.60
N THR A 91 15.52 0.92 -0.58
CA THR A 91 15.90 0.21 0.65
C THR A 91 17.42 -0.02 0.68
N PRO A 92 18.01 -0.39 1.82
CA PRO A 92 19.43 -0.79 1.86
C PRO A 92 19.80 -1.95 0.93
N TYR A 93 18.81 -2.73 0.45
CA TYR A 93 18.98 -3.90 -0.43
C TYR A 93 18.64 -3.61 -1.90
N GLY A 94 18.21 -2.42 -2.21
CA GLY A 94 17.72 -2.03 -3.54
C GLY A 94 16.28 -1.53 -3.52
N GLN A 95 15.69 -1.33 -4.68
CA GLN A 95 14.33 -0.82 -4.80
C GLN A 95 13.30 -1.89 -4.44
N ALA A 96 12.34 -1.54 -3.60
CA ALA A 96 11.11 -2.27 -3.39
C ALA A 96 9.94 -1.49 -4.01
N SER A 97 8.99 -2.19 -4.65
CA SER A 97 7.84 -1.52 -5.25
C SER A 97 6.57 -2.36 -5.18
N VAL A 98 5.44 -1.67 -5.18
CA VAL A 98 4.11 -2.22 -5.34
C VAL A 98 3.33 -1.38 -6.34
N ASP A 99 2.58 -2.04 -7.21
CA ASP A 99 1.70 -1.45 -8.21
C ASP A 99 0.44 -2.30 -8.28
N TRP A 100 -0.72 -1.76 -7.89
CA TRP A 100 -1.97 -2.49 -7.97
C TRP A 100 -3.06 -1.70 -8.70
N SER A 101 -3.99 -2.42 -9.30
CA SER A 101 -5.15 -1.84 -9.97
C SER A 101 -6.38 -2.73 -9.85
N LYS A 102 -7.56 -2.08 -9.83
CA LYS A 102 -8.89 -2.70 -9.91
C LYS A 102 -9.54 -2.26 -11.23
N ARG A 103 -9.83 -3.19 -12.11
CA ARG A 103 -10.50 -2.89 -13.40
C ARG A 103 -11.39 -4.06 -13.82
N GLY A 104 -12.64 -3.76 -14.14
CA GLY A 104 -13.58 -4.75 -14.66
C GLY A 104 -13.78 -5.96 -13.73
N GLY A 105 -13.84 -5.75 -12.42
CA GLY A 105 -13.98 -6.82 -11.43
C GLY A 105 -12.70 -7.62 -11.15
N ARG A 106 -11.58 -7.26 -11.78
CA ARG A 106 -10.28 -7.91 -11.59
C ARG A 106 -9.38 -7.03 -10.73
N PHE A 107 -8.74 -7.61 -9.73
CA PHE A 107 -7.64 -7.01 -8.99
C PHE A 107 -6.30 -7.56 -9.49
N THR A 108 -5.36 -6.68 -9.78
CA THR A 108 -4.00 -7.07 -10.19
C THR A 108 -2.99 -6.31 -9.33
N MET A 109 -2.00 -7.02 -8.77
CA MET A 109 -0.94 -6.44 -7.97
C MET A 109 0.42 -6.98 -8.43
N THR A 110 1.33 -6.06 -8.76
CA THR A 110 2.73 -6.38 -9.06
C THR A 110 3.61 -5.88 -7.93
N VAL A 111 4.48 -6.75 -7.41
CA VAL A 111 5.45 -6.42 -6.36
C VAL A 111 6.87 -6.72 -6.83
N GLU A 112 7.81 -5.90 -6.38
CA GLU A 112 9.25 -6.10 -6.60
C GLU A 112 9.96 -6.21 -5.27
N VAL A 113 10.67 -7.33 -5.09
CA VAL A 113 11.42 -7.67 -3.86
C VAL A 113 12.91 -7.66 -4.19
N PRO A 114 13.71 -6.82 -3.53
CA PRO A 114 15.15 -6.71 -3.76
C PRO A 114 15.90 -8.03 -3.57
N VAL A 115 17.07 -8.14 -4.20
CA VAL A 115 17.95 -9.30 -4.05
C VAL A 115 18.34 -9.50 -2.58
N GLY A 116 18.29 -10.75 -2.10
CA GLY A 116 18.60 -11.11 -0.71
C GLY A 116 17.48 -10.82 0.30
N CYS A 117 16.34 -10.31 -0.16
CA CYS A 117 15.15 -10.07 0.66
C CYS A 117 14.09 -11.15 0.43
N THR A 118 13.14 -11.18 1.36
CA THR A 118 11.90 -11.95 1.25
C THR A 118 10.72 -11.01 1.47
N ALA A 119 9.51 -11.44 1.11
CA ALA A 119 8.32 -10.67 1.40
C ALA A 119 7.12 -11.57 1.74
N THR A 120 6.24 -11.03 2.58
CA THR A 120 4.86 -11.48 2.72
C THR A 120 4.00 -10.63 1.79
N VAL A 121 3.24 -11.28 0.90
CA VAL A 121 2.32 -10.64 -0.03
C VAL A 121 0.91 -11.03 0.33
N CYS A 122 0.13 -10.05 0.76
CA CYS A 122 -1.29 -10.20 1.09
C CYS A 122 -2.13 -9.71 -0.08
N VAL A 123 -2.74 -10.62 -0.81
CA VAL A 123 -3.57 -10.33 -1.99
C VAL A 123 -5.01 -10.16 -1.54
N PRO A 124 -5.60 -8.95 -1.66
CA PRO A 124 -6.98 -8.70 -1.25
C PRO A 124 -7.98 -9.33 -2.22
N ASP A 125 -9.25 -9.35 -1.82
CA ASP A 125 -10.42 -9.80 -2.61
C ASP A 125 -10.36 -11.28 -3.07
N ALA A 126 -9.37 -12.03 -2.64
CA ALA A 126 -9.26 -13.45 -2.96
C ALA A 126 -10.24 -14.27 -2.12
N LYS A 127 -11.28 -14.83 -2.74
CA LYS A 127 -12.26 -15.71 -2.06
C LYS A 127 -11.70 -17.12 -1.80
N ALA A 128 -10.70 -17.53 -2.54
CA ALA A 128 -10.02 -18.81 -2.42
C ALA A 128 -8.62 -18.73 -3.06
N PRO A 129 -7.67 -19.61 -2.69
CA PRO A 129 -6.34 -19.65 -3.32
C PRO A 129 -6.39 -19.88 -4.83
N SER A 130 -7.35 -20.68 -5.30
CA SER A 130 -7.56 -20.98 -6.71
C SER A 130 -7.98 -19.78 -7.55
N ALA A 131 -8.51 -18.73 -6.93
CA ALA A 131 -8.86 -17.48 -7.59
C ALA A 131 -7.64 -16.58 -7.85
N VAL A 132 -6.47 -16.90 -7.28
CA VAL A 132 -5.26 -16.10 -7.44
C VAL A 132 -4.34 -16.73 -8.47
N ARG A 133 -4.13 -16.03 -9.57
CA ARG A 133 -3.10 -16.38 -10.57
C ARG A 133 -1.81 -15.64 -10.25
N THR A 134 -0.68 -16.34 -10.31
CA THR A 134 0.63 -15.76 -10.07
C THR A 134 1.49 -15.86 -11.32
N ASP A 135 2.23 -14.77 -11.63
CA ASP A 135 3.18 -14.70 -12.73
C ASP A 135 4.39 -13.82 -12.36
N GLY A 136 5.40 -13.78 -13.20
CA GLY A 136 6.56 -12.89 -13.07
C GLY A 136 7.91 -13.57 -13.15
N THR A 137 8.96 -12.73 -13.23
CA THR A 137 10.35 -13.20 -13.38
C THR A 137 10.89 -13.92 -12.14
N GLY A 138 10.26 -13.74 -10.99
CA GLY A 138 10.57 -14.43 -9.74
C GLY A 138 9.91 -15.81 -9.62
N LYS A 139 8.99 -16.16 -10.52
CA LYS A 139 8.26 -17.43 -10.48
C LYS A 139 9.17 -18.59 -10.89
N LYS A 140 9.87 -19.12 -9.89
CA LYS A 140 10.61 -20.39 -9.97
C LYS A 140 10.06 -21.31 -8.88
N ASP A 141 10.26 -22.62 -9.05
CA ASP A 141 9.83 -23.60 -8.05
C ASP A 141 10.38 -23.24 -6.66
N GLY A 142 9.50 -23.19 -5.67
CA GLY A 142 9.82 -22.82 -4.29
C GLY A 142 10.02 -21.34 -3.98
N ASN A 143 9.92 -20.44 -4.95
CA ASN A 143 10.02 -18.99 -4.69
C ASN A 143 8.71 -18.34 -4.24
N ILE A 144 7.57 -19.00 -4.46
CA ILE A 144 6.24 -18.57 -4.02
C ILE A 144 5.65 -19.68 -3.16
N VAL A 145 5.35 -19.37 -1.92
CA VAL A 145 4.70 -20.29 -0.98
C VAL A 145 3.38 -19.66 -0.52
N TYR A 146 2.28 -20.38 -0.73
CA TYR A 146 0.98 -19.99 -0.20
C TYR A 146 0.90 -20.33 1.29
N ASN A 147 0.55 -19.36 2.13
CA ASN A 147 0.51 -19.49 3.59
C ASN A 147 -0.91 -19.69 4.16
N GLY A 148 -1.93 -19.44 3.34
CA GLY A 148 -3.33 -19.53 3.77
C GLY A 148 -4.12 -18.25 3.55
N MET A 149 -5.40 -18.28 3.93
CA MET A 149 -6.26 -17.10 4.02
C MET A 149 -6.13 -16.49 5.41
N LYS A 150 -5.97 -15.16 5.47
CA LYS A 150 -5.92 -14.42 6.73
C LYS A 150 -6.56 -13.04 6.55
N ASP A 151 -7.56 -12.73 7.38
CA ASP A 151 -8.27 -11.44 7.37
C ASP A 151 -8.68 -11.01 5.94
N ASP A 152 -9.33 -11.90 5.18
CA ASP A 152 -9.80 -11.72 3.80
C ASP A 152 -8.69 -11.51 2.74
N TYR A 153 -7.44 -11.83 3.08
CA TYR A 153 -6.31 -11.83 2.14
C TYR A 153 -5.81 -13.25 1.88
N ALA A 154 -5.48 -13.54 0.63
CA ALA A 154 -4.63 -14.69 0.33
C ALA A 154 -3.16 -14.32 0.60
N GLU A 155 -2.54 -14.98 1.56
CA GLU A 155 -1.19 -14.68 1.99
C GLU A 155 -0.15 -15.58 1.31
N TYR A 156 0.92 -14.98 0.80
CA TYR A 156 2.05 -15.65 0.17
C TYR A 156 3.36 -15.19 0.76
N THR A 157 4.33 -16.11 0.92
CA THR A 157 5.73 -15.76 1.11
C THR A 157 6.45 -15.85 -0.22
N VAL A 158 7.21 -14.81 -0.58
CA VAL A 158 8.01 -14.78 -1.80
C VAL A 158 9.46 -14.42 -1.52
N ARG A 159 10.38 -14.91 -2.36
CA ARG A 159 11.80 -14.54 -2.37
C ARG A 159 12.00 -13.30 -3.27
N SER A 160 13.27 -12.89 -3.43
CA SER A 160 13.63 -11.80 -4.34
C SER A 160 13.14 -12.04 -5.77
N GLY A 161 12.66 -11.00 -6.42
CA GLY A 161 12.12 -11.05 -7.79
C GLY A 161 10.93 -10.12 -7.98
N LYS A 162 10.37 -10.17 -9.17
CA LYS A 162 9.15 -9.45 -9.53
C LYS A 162 8.01 -10.44 -9.75
N TYR A 163 6.88 -10.19 -9.10
CA TYR A 163 5.72 -11.08 -9.09
C TYR A 163 4.45 -10.30 -9.39
N THR A 164 3.56 -10.91 -10.15
CA THR A 164 2.21 -10.37 -10.40
C THR A 164 1.17 -11.36 -9.88
N PHE A 165 0.26 -10.86 -9.08
CA PHE A 165 -0.89 -11.59 -8.53
C PHE A 165 -2.15 -11.00 -9.15
N THR A 166 -3.03 -11.87 -9.65
CA THR A 166 -4.30 -11.47 -10.28
C THR A 166 -5.44 -12.25 -9.66
N VAL A 167 -6.50 -11.55 -9.24
CA VAL A 167 -7.77 -12.11 -8.74
C VAL A 167 -8.85 -11.79 -9.77
N GLU A 168 -9.64 -12.80 -10.16
CA GLU A 168 -10.77 -12.70 -11.10
C GLU A 168 -12.10 -12.82 -10.38
#